data_2c0a5d158572d8dd6cd8ba278b1fc732
#
_entry.id   2c0a5d158572d8dd6cd8ba278b1fc732
#
_cell.length_a   1.000
_cell.length_b   1.000
_cell.length_c   1.000
_cell.angle_alpha   90.00
_cell.angle_beta   90.00
_cell.angle_gamma   90.00
#
_symmetry.space_group_name_H-M   'P 1'
#
loop_
_entity.id
_entity.type
_entity.pdbx_description
1 polymer ?
#
loop_
_entity_poly.entity_id
_entity_poly.type
_entity_poly.pdbx_seq_one_letter_code
_entity_poly.pdbx_strand_id
1 'polypeptide(L)'
;MIRRVLENVATAGVIGAAGDTLMQVREGVTLASQLDTGRTARLVSFRMCHAPVVDAAWRFFDARIPFKGIPGVLARVFADQGFLMPPSITLFFVSQSVMEGCTLGESLFRAKDGFVPAALKCLPFWCTVHCVTFGIVAPRYRMAWASLCAVAWNAIISGENQEAIRRELALRELADANLQGRESEV
;
A
#
# COMPACT_ATOMS: atom_id res chain seq x y z
N MET A 1 13.36 -23.92 1.69
CA MET A 1 13.02 -22.70 0.90
C MET A 1 11.52 -22.60 0.66
N ILE A 2 10.87 -23.58 0.08
CA ILE A 2 9.43 -23.57 -0.26
C ILE A 2 8.54 -23.30 0.97
N ARG A 3 8.76 -23.99 2.09
CA ARG A 3 7.98 -23.80 3.34
C ARG A 3 7.95 -22.35 3.79
N ARG A 4 9.10 -21.67 3.80
CA ARG A 4 9.18 -20.25 4.18
C ARG A 4 8.41 -19.34 3.23
N VAL A 5 8.45 -19.62 1.93
CA VAL A 5 7.68 -18.86 0.93
C VAL A 5 6.19 -19.02 1.21
N LEU A 6 5.72 -20.24 1.45
CA LEU A 6 4.32 -20.50 1.79
C LEU A 6 3.89 -19.82 3.09
N GLU A 7 4.75 -19.87 4.13
CA GLU A 7 4.51 -19.16 5.40
C GLU A 7 4.38 -17.64 5.19
N ASN A 8 5.27 -17.03 4.38
CA ASN A 8 5.22 -15.60 4.07
C ASN A 8 3.98 -15.24 3.27
N VAL A 9 3.60 -16.04 2.27
CA VAL A 9 2.39 -15.84 1.45
C VAL A 9 1.14 -15.92 2.33
N ALA A 10 1.04 -16.97 3.16
CA ALA A 10 -0.09 -17.14 4.07
C ALA A 10 -0.19 -15.98 5.07
N THR A 11 0.93 -15.59 5.67
CA THR A 11 0.99 -14.47 6.61
C THR A 11 0.54 -13.15 5.94
N ALA A 12 1.04 -12.85 4.75
CA ALA A 12 0.67 -11.66 4.00
C ALA A 12 -0.83 -11.66 3.63
N GLY A 13 -1.36 -12.83 3.27
CA GLY A 13 -2.79 -13.01 2.95
C GLY A 13 -3.68 -12.80 4.17
N VAL A 14 -3.41 -13.50 5.27
CA VAL A 14 -4.23 -13.43 6.51
C VAL A 14 -4.20 -12.02 7.11
N ILE A 15 -3.01 -11.45 7.29
CA ILE A 15 -2.88 -10.09 7.84
C ILE A 15 -3.47 -9.06 6.88
N GLY A 16 -3.32 -9.27 5.56
CA GLY A 16 -3.93 -8.41 4.54
C GLY A 16 -5.45 -8.41 4.60
N ALA A 17 -6.07 -9.59 4.67
CA ALA A 17 -7.52 -9.72 4.79
C ALA A 17 -8.04 -9.09 6.09
N ALA A 18 -7.43 -9.43 7.23
CA ALA A 18 -7.81 -8.86 8.52
C ALA A 18 -7.66 -7.33 8.55
N GLY A 19 -6.56 -6.81 7.98
CA GLY A 19 -6.30 -5.39 7.90
C GLY A 19 -7.30 -4.63 7.03
N ASP A 20 -7.65 -5.17 5.86
CA ASP A 20 -8.64 -4.52 4.99
C ASP A 20 -10.05 -4.58 5.61
N THR A 21 -10.44 -5.72 6.20
CA THR A 21 -11.71 -5.83 6.95
C THR A 21 -11.78 -4.79 8.06
N LEU A 22 -10.71 -4.62 8.84
CA LEU A 22 -10.65 -3.60 9.89
C LEU A 22 -10.81 -2.18 9.32
N MET A 23 -10.23 -1.90 8.16
CA MET A 23 -10.39 -0.62 7.48
C MET A 23 -11.82 -0.40 7.01
N GLN A 24 -12.47 -1.39 6.42
CA GLN A 24 -13.86 -1.29 6.00
C GLN A 24 -14.80 -1.02 7.20
N VAL A 25 -14.57 -1.67 8.34
CA VAL A 25 -15.30 -1.38 9.59
C VAL A 25 -15.07 0.07 10.03
N ARG A 26 -13.85 0.56 9.98
CA ARG A 26 -13.53 1.96 10.28
C ARG A 26 -14.17 2.94 9.29
N GLU A 27 -14.34 2.56 8.04
CA GLU A 27 -15.02 3.32 6.99
C GLU A 27 -16.55 3.32 7.14
N GLY A 28 -17.11 2.62 8.14
CA GLY A 28 -18.52 2.63 8.49
C GLY A 28 -19.29 1.35 8.13
N VAL A 29 -18.61 0.31 7.68
CA VAL A 29 -19.23 -1.00 7.45
C VAL A 29 -19.58 -1.64 8.80
N THR A 30 -20.86 -1.84 9.07
CA THR A 30 -21.35 -2.39 10.34
C THR A 30 -21.83 -3.85 10.23
N LEU A 31 -22.18 -4.30 9.02
CA LEU A 31 -22.67 -5.64 8.75
C LEU A 31 -21.72 -6.39 7.83
N ALA A 32 -21.52 -7.68 8.09
CA ALA A 32 -20.67 -8.54 7.26
C ALA A 32 -21.12 -8.59 5.78
N SER A 33 -22.42 -8.44 5.52
CA SER A 33 -22.98 -8.40 4.16
C SER A 33 -22.63 -7.12 3.37
N GLN A 34 -22.13 -6.09 4.05
CA GLN A 34 -21.71 -4.82 3.45
C GLN A 34 -20.21 -4.79 3.11
N LEU A 35 -19.45 -5.83 3.49
CA LEU A 35 -18.04 -5.91 3.18
C LEU A 35 -17.79 -6.01 1.67
N ASP A 36 -16.95 -5.13 1.15
CA ASP A 36 -16.43 -5.26 -0.21
C ASP A 36 -15.38 -6.38 -0.28
N THR A 37 -15.89 -7.58 -0.45
CA THR A 37 -15.04 -8.78 -0.57
C THR A 37 -14.18 -8.75 -1.84
N GLY A 38 -14.65 -8.08 -2.90
CA GLY A 38 -13.90 -7.87 -4.14
C GLY A 38 -12.64 -7.03 -3.90
N ARG A 39 -12.77 -5.90 -3.19
CA ARG A 39 -11.64 -5.07 -2.75
C ARG A 39 -10.64 -5.89 -1.91
N THR A 40 -11.14 -6.61 -0.91
CA THR A 40 -10.29 -7.46 -0.06
C THR A 40 -9.58 -8.52 -0.88
N ALA A 41 -10.27 -9.20 -1.79
CA ALA A 41 -9.67 -10.22 -2.64
C ALA A 41 -8.56 -9.66 -3.54
N ARG A 42 -8.77 -8.50 -4.17
CA ARG A 42 -7.76 -7.82 -5.00
C ARG A 42 -6.51 -7.48 -4.18
N LEU A 43 -6.69 -6.87 -3.01
CA LEU A 43 -5.58 -6.49 -2.12
C LEU A 43 -4.80 -7.71 -1.65
N VAL A 44 -5.50 -8.74 -1.19
CA VAL A 44 -4.91 -9.99 -0.69
C VAL A 44 -4.14 -10.70 -1.79
N SER A 45 -4.73 -10.81 -3.00
CA SER A 45 -4.07 -11.44 -4.16
C SER A 45 -2.75 -10.75 -4.49
N PHE A 46 -2.76 -9.41 -4.57
CA PHE A 46 -1.53 -8.64 -4.77
C PHE A 46 -0.49 -8.94 -3.69
N ARG A 47 -0.87 -8.88 -2.41
CA ARG A 47 0.04 -9.11 -1.29
C ARG A 47 0.65 -10.51 -1.30
N MET A 48 -0.15 -11.53 -1.58
CA MET A 48 0.30 -12.91 -1.66
C MET A 48 1.31 -13.11 -2.79
N CYS A 49 1.07 -12.50 -3.96
CA CYS A 49 2.01 -12.55 -5.08
C CYS A 49 3.27 -11.71 -4.85
N HIS A 50 3.16 -10.57 -4.16
CA HIS A 50 4.27 -9.66 -3.93
C HIS A 50 5.20 -10.09 -2.78
N ALA A 51 4.67 -10.76 -1.74
CA ALA A 51 5.44 -11.18 -0.56
C ALA A 51 6.68 -12.03 -0.88
N PRO A 52 6.64 -13.03 -1.80
CA PRO A 52 7.84 -13.77 -2.19
C PRO A 52 8.90 -12.90 -2.85
N VAL A 53 8.50 -11.90 -3.64
CA VAL A 53 9.40 -10.97 -4.32
C VAL A 53 10.15 -10.12 -3.29
N VAL A 54 9.42 -9.58 -2.32
CA VAL A 54 10.01 -8.79 -1.22
C VAL A 54 10.96 -9.64 -0.38
N ASP A 55 10.56 -10.87 0.03
CA ASP A 55 11.44 -11.76 0.79
C ASP A 55 12.71 -12.13 0.02
N ALA A 56 12.60 -12.35 -1.28
CA ALA A 56 13.75 -12.64 -2.14
C ALA A 56 14.69 -11.41 -2.25
N ALA A 57 14.13 -10.21 -2.45
CA ALA A 57 14.90 -8.98 -2.51
C ALA A 57 15.64 -8.69 -1.20
N TRP A 58 14.98 -8.83 -0.05
CA TRP A 58 15.61 -8.61 1.26
C TRP A 58 16.72 -9.61 1.55
N ARG A 59 16.56 -10.88 1.16
CA ARG A 59 17.65 -11.86 1.24
C ARG A 59 18.80 -11.52 0.33
N PHE A 60 18.51 -11.03 -0.86
CA PHE A 60 19.54 -10.55 -1.78
C PHE A 60 20.31 -9.36 -1.18
N PHE A 61 19.62 -8.39 -0.57
CA PHE A 61 20.27 -7.26 0.12
C PHE A 61 21.13 -7.75 1.30
N ASP A 62 20.62 -8.70 2.11
CA ASP A 62 21.40 -9.28 3.20
C ASP A 62 22.68 -9.98 2.72
N ALA A 63 22.62 -10.65 1.57
CA ALA A 63 23.78 -11.35 0.99
C ALA A 63 24.80 -10.43 0.30
N ARG A 64 24.32 -9.29 -0.26
CA ARG A 64 25.18 -8.41 -1.08
C ARG A 64 25.68 -7.18 -0.36
N ILE A 65 25.02 -6.74 0.71
CA ILE A 65 25.44 -5.57 1.50
C ILE A 65 26.32 -6.04 2.65
N PRO A 66 27.66 -5.83 2.57
CA PRO A 66 28.60 -6.37 3.55
C PRO A 66 28.63 -5.56 4.85
N PHE A 67 28.05 -4.36 4.85
CA PHE A 67 28.07 -3.46 6.00
C PHE A 67 27.25 -4.00 7.17
N LYS A 68 27.76 -3.80 8.40
CA LYS A 68 27.08 -4.15 9.66
C LYS A 68 26.69 -2.86 10.43
N GLY A 69 25.86 -3.02 11.45
CA GLY A 69 25.41 -1.89 12.27
C GLY A 69 24.59 -0.86 11.47
N ILE A 70 24.62 0.38 11.91
CA ILE A 70 23.84 1.48 11.31
C ILE A 70 24.09 1.66 9.81
N PRO A 71 25.34 1.69 9.31
CA PRO A 71 25.59 1.80 7.87
C PRO A 71 24.97 0.66 7.06
N GLY A 72 24.96 -0.56 7.61
CA GLY A 72 24.33 -1.70 6.96
C GLY A 72 22.80 -1.61 6.93
N VAL A 73 22.19 -1.08 7.99
CA VAL A 73 20.75 -0.81 8.03
C VAL A 73 20.38 0.23 6.97
N LEU A 74 21.07 1.37 6.98
CA LEU A 74 20.79 2.47 6.03
C LEU A 74 20.99 2.04 4.57
N ALA A 75 22.03 1.26 4.28
CA ALA A 75 22.26 0.74 2.92
C ALA A 75 21.12 -0.17 2.45
N ARG A 76 20.55 -1.02 3.34
CA ARG A 76 19.41 -1.87 3.03
C ARG A 76 18.11 -1.07 2.85
N VAL A 77 17.88 -0.07 3.70
CA VAL A 77 16.76 0.86 3.56
C VAL A 77 16.86 1.60 2.22
N PHE A 78 18.01 2.12 1.88
CA PHE A 78 18.24 2.78 0.60
C PHE A 78 18.02 1.85 -0.59
N ALA A 79 18.52 0.61 -0.51
CA ALA A 79 18.29 -0.39 -1.54
C ALA A 79 16.79 -0.74 -1.69
N ASP A 80 16.07 -0.89 -0.59
CA ASP A 80 14.63 -1.15 -0.60
C ASP A 80 13.84 0.01 -1.21
N GLN A 81 14.05 1.22 -0.71
CA GLN A 81 13.31 2.39 -1.14
C GLN A 81 13.70 2.89 -2.54
N GLY A 82 14.96 2.69 -2.95
CA GLY A 82 15.43 3.10 -4.26
C GLY A 82 15.14 2.11 -5.39
N PHE A 83 15.20 0.80 -5.09
CA PHE A 83 15.09 -0.23 -6.13
C PHE A 83 13.83 -1.10 -6.03
N LEU A 84 13.32 -1.38 -4.82
CA LEU A 84 12.17 -2.24 -4.64
C LEU A 84 10.85 -1.46 -4.58
N MET A 85 10.82 -0.31 -3.91
CA MET A 85 9.62 0.49 -3.75
C MET A 85 9.03 1.01 -5.08
N PRO A 86 9.81 1.60 -6.01
CA PRO A 86 9.26 2.14 -7.25
C PRO A 86 8.52 1.10 -8.10
N PRO A 87 9.09 -0.07 -8.43
CA PRO A 87 8.35 -1.11 -9.14
C PRO A 87 7.17 -1.65 -8.32
N SER A 88 7.26 -1.71 -6.99
CA SER A 88 6.18 -2.20 -6.13
C SER A 88 4.95 -1.28 -6.16
N ILE A 89 5.15 0.04 -6.10
CA ILE A 89 4.05 1.02 -6.24
C ILE A 89 3.41 0.90 -7.63
N THR A 90 4.23 0.85 -8.68
CA THR A 90 3.73 0.73 -10.06
C THR A 90 2.92 -0.55 -10.23
N LEU A 91 3.45 -1.70 -9.80
CA LEU A 91 2.76 -2.99 -9.85
C LEU A 91 1.47 -2.99 -9.04
N PHE A 92 1.44 -2.33 -7.89
CA PHE A 92 0.23 -2.19 -7.09
C PHE A 92 -0.86 -1.47 -7.87
N PHE A 93 -0.60 -0.28 -8.40
CA PHE A 93 -1.60 0.47 -9.17
C PHE A 93 -2.07 -0.30 -10.41
N VAL A 94 -1.13 -0.86 -11.18
CA VAL A 94 -1.47 -1.62 -12.39
C VAL A 94 -2.32 -2.84 -12.04
N SER A 95 -1.90 -3.65 -11.06
CA SER A 95 -2.64 -4.86 -10.68
C SER A 95 -4.03 -4.56 -10.14
N GLN A 96 -4.19 -3.52 -9.27
CA GLN A 96 -5.50 -3.14 -8.77
C GLN A 96 -6.41 -2.70 -9.93
N SER A 97 -5.94 -1.81 -10.81
CA SER A 97 -6.73 -1.31 -11.94
C SER A 97 -7.12 -2.41 -12.93
N VAL A 98 -6.22 -3.33 -13.24
CA VAL A 98 -6.53 -4.49 -14.11
C VAL A 98 -7.57 -5.40 -13.46
N MET A 99 -7.45 -5.68 -12.16
CA MET A 99 -8.44 -6.47 -11.41
C MET A 99 -9.79 -5.75 -11.24
N GLU A 100 -9.85 -4.43 -11.43
CA GLU A 100 -11.07 -3.63 -11.52
C GLU A 100 -11.69 -3.62 -12.93
N GLY A 101 -11.04 -4.27 -13.91
CA GLY A 101 -11.52 -4.36 -15.28
C GLY A 101 -11.02 -3.25 -16.20
N CYS A 102 -10.09 -2.41 -15.77
CA CYS A 102 -9.47 -1.40 -16.62
C CYS A 102 -8.54 -2.03 -17.67
N THR A 103 -8.44 -1.40 -18.81
CA THR A 103 -7.43 -1.77 -19.83
C THR A 103 -6.02 -1.53 -19.32
N LEU A 104 -5.03 -2.19 -19.93
CA LEU A 104 -3.62 -1.99 -19.56
C LEU A 104 -3.18 -0.52 -19.75
N GLY A 105 -3.67 0.15 -20.79
CA GLY A 105 -3.38 1.57 -21.03
C GLY A 105 -3.88 2.48 -19.90
N GLU A 106 -5.14 2.32 -19.48
CA GLU A 106 -5.72 3.04 -18.36
C GLU A 106 -4.98 2.73 -17.05
N SER A 107 -4.62 1.47 -16.83
CA SER A 107 -3.89 1.04 -15.63
C SER A 107 -2.50 1.67 -15.54
N LEU A 108 -1.77 1.76 -16.65
CA LEU A 108 -0.48 2.43 -16.73
C LEU A 108 -0.61 3.94 -16.54
N PHE A 109 -1.66 4.55 -17.09
CA PHE A 109 -1.95 5.96 -16.87
C PHE A 109 -2.20 6.25 -15.38
N ARG A 110 -3.07 5.47 -14.72
CA ARG A 110 -3.33 5.59 -13.27
C ARG A 110 -2.06 5.38 -12.44
N ALA A 111 -1.22 4.41 -12.82
CA ALA A 111 0.04 4.17 -12.14
C ALA A 111 0.99 5.38 -12.26
N LYS A 112 1.10 5.97 -13.44
CA LYS A 112 1.92 7.16 -13.69
C LYS A 112 1.43 8.38 -12.89
N ASP A 113 0.14 8.62 -12.88
CA ASP A 113 -0.48 9.77 -12.19
C ASP A 113 -0.38 9.62 -10.67
N GLY A 114 -0.66 8.43 -10.14
CA GLY A 114 -0.65 8.13 -8.71
C GLY A 114 0.75 7.91 -8.12
N PHE A 115 1.79 7.69 -8.94
CA PHE A 115 3.12 7.29 -8.47
C PHE A 115 3.76 8.31 -7.54
N VAL A 116 3.88 9.57 -7.97
CA VAL A 116 4.58 10.61 -7.19
C VAL A 116 3.88 10.90 -5.86
N PRO A 117 2.56 11.13 -5.82
CA PRO A 117 1.84 11.30 -4.56
C PRO A 117 2.00 10.10 -3.61
N ALA A 118 1.91 8.88 -4.13
CA ALA A 118 2.09 7.68 -3.33
C ALA A 118 3.53 7.54 -2.82
N ALA A 119 4.54 7.77 -3.65
CA ALA A 119 5.95 7.69 -3.27
C ALA A 119 6.31 8.69 -2.17
N LEU A 120 5.83 9.93 -2.25
CA LEU A 120 6.07 10.96 -1.24
C LEU A 120 5.50 10.59 0.13
N LYS A 121 4.40 9.85 0.17
CA LYS A 121 3.79 9.34 1.41
C LYS A 121 4.47 8.04 1.89
N CYS A 122 4.82 7.16 0.95
CA CYS A 122 5.52 5.90 1.24
C CYS A 122 6.86 6.13 1.91
N LEU A 123 7.67 7.05 1.38
CA LEU A 123 9.04 7.24 1.82
C LEU A 123 9.18 7.47 3.34
N PRO A 124 8.54 8.48 3.98
CA PRO A 124 8.73 8.72 5.40
C PRO A 124 8.24 7.56 6.27
N PHE A 125 7.12 6.95 5.91
CA PHE A 125 6.57 5.82 6.65
C PHE A 125 7.46 4.57 6.53
N TRP A 126 7.72 4.14 5.30
CA TRP A 126 8.44 2.89 5.06
C TRP A 126 9.93 2.97 5.36
N CYS A 127 10.58 4.14 5.20
CA CYS A 127 11.95 4.32 5.68
C CYS A 127 12.06 4.05 7.19
N THR A 128 11.13 4.58 7.98
CA THR A 128 11.08 4.34 9.44
C THR A 128 10.83 2.87 9.75
N VAL A 129 9.84 2.25 9.11
CA VAL A 129 9.53 0.82 9.27
C VAL A 129 10.74 -0.04 8.90
N HIS A 130 11.44 0.26 7.81
CA HIS A 130 12.57 -0.55 7.35
C HIS A 130 13.85 -0.32 8.15
N CYS A 131 14.02 0.82 8.81
CA CYS A 131 15.07 0.98 9.83
C CYS A 131 14.88 -0.05 10.96
N VAL A 132 13.65 -0.25 11.43
CA VAL A 132 13.31 -1.28 12.42
C VAL A 132 13.46 -2.68 11.82
N THR A 133 12.95 -2.88 10.60
CA THR A 133 13.00 -4.17 9.88
C THR A 133 14.42 -4.71 9.75
N PHE A 134 15.35 -3.87 9.30
CA PHE A 134 16.73 -4.29 9.07
C PHE A 134 17.64 -4.14 10.28
N GLY A 135 17.26 -3.29 11.25
CA GLY A 135 18.04 -3.04 12.45
C GLY A 135 17.76 -4.03 13.58
N ILE A 136 16.52 -4.38 13.79
CA ILE A 136 16.05 -5.07 14.99
C ILE A 136 15.36 -6.41 14.66
N VAL A 137 14.55 -6.46 13.58
CA VAL A 137 13.71 -7.62 13.28
C VAL A 137 14.53 -8.76 12.67
N ALA A 138 14.52 -9.92 13.34
CA ALA A 138 15.19 -11.11 12.80
C ALA A 138 14.60 -11.49 11.42
N PRO A 139 15.41 -11.95 10.45
CA PRO A 139 15.01 -12.18 9.05
C PRO A 139 13.75 -13.05 8.88
N ARG A 140 13.53 -13.99 9.78
CA ARG A 140 12.35 -14.90 9.76
C ARG A 140 11.03 -14.18 10.07
N TYR A 141 11.05 -13.04 10.77
CA TYR A 141 9.86 -12.30 11.19
C TYR A 141 9.61 -11.04 10.38
N ARG A 142 10.53 -10.65 9.49
CA ARG A 142 10.44 -9.41 8.72
C ARG A 142 9.15 -9.30 7.90
N MET A 143 8.71 -10.41 7.30
CA MET A 143 7.49 -10.43 6.50
C MET A 143 6.24 -10.22 7.37
N ALA A 144 6.16 -10.87 8.53
CA ALA A 144 5.05 -10.66 9.48
C ALA A 144 5.04 -9.22 9.99
N TRP A 145 6.19 -8.68 10.37
CA TRP A 145 6.36 -7.28 10.79
C TRP A 145 5.90 -6.30 9.70
N ALA A 146 6.41 -6.45 8.48
CA ALA A 146 6.01 -5.59 7.37
C ALA A 146 4.52 -5.69 7.05
N SER A 147 3.93 -6.89 7.16
CA SER A 147 2.49 -7.07 6.96
C SER A 147 1.66 -6.36 8.02
N LEU A 148 2.10 -6.37 9.29
CA LEU A 148 1.46 -5.60 10.36
C LEU A 148 1.58 -4.09 10.13
N CYS A 149 2.77 -3.61 9.77
CA CYS A 149 2.97 -2.20 9.44
C CYS A 149 2.13 -1.78 8.23
N ALA A 150 1.91 -2.67 7.27
CA ALA A 150 1.07 -2.38 6.13
C ALA A 150 -0.43 -2.25 6.49
N VAL A 151 -0.91 -2.82 7.61
CA VAL A 151 -2.25 -2.51 8.13
C VAL A 151 -2.33 -1.04 8.57
N ALA A 152 -1.33 -0.58 9.35
CA ALA A 152 -1.25 0.83 9.74
C ALA A 152 -1.13 1.76 8.52
N TRP A 153 -0.32 1.36 7.53
CA TRP A 153 -0.20 2.08 6.26
C TRP A 153 -1.54 2.22 5.54
N ASN A 154 -2.29 1.14 5.43
CA ASN A 154 -3.62 1.17 4.81
C ASN A 154 -4.58 2.10 5.56
N ALA A 155 -4.50 2.14 6.90
CA ALA A 155 -5.29 3.05 7.72
C ALA A 155 -5.00 4.53 7.41
N ILE A 156 -3.72 4.86 7.23
CA ILE A 156 -3.26 6.21 6.90
C ILE A 156 -3.80 6.61 5.51
N ILE A 157 -3.58 5.76 4.51
CA ILE A 157 -4.01 6.03 3.13
C ILE A 157 -5.54 6.11 3.02
N SER A 158 -6.28 5.24 3.71
CA SER A 158 -7.75 5.31 3.72
C SER A 158 -8.25 6.62 4.32
N GLY A 159 -7.66 7.08 5.44
CA GLY A 159 -8.01 8.36 6.05
C GLY A 159 -7.84 9.55 5.08
N GLU A 160 -6.72 9.59 4.38
CA GLU A 160 -6.44 10.65 3.40
C GLU A 160 -7.38 10.62 2.18
N ASN A 161 -7.73 9.42 1.70
CA ASN A 161 -8.68 9.27 0.60
C ASN A 161 -10.07 9.80 0.98
N GLN A 162 -10.51 9.54 2.20
CA GLN A 162 -11.79 10.07 2.72
C GLN A 162 -11.78 11.59 2.82
N GLU A 163 -10.66 12.19 3.24
CA GLU A 163 -10.52 13.65 3.26
C GLU A 163 -10.52 14.26 1.86
N ALA A 164 -9.86 13.62 0.90
CA ALA A 164 -9.85 14.06 -0.50
C ALA A 164 -11.26 14.05 -1.10
N ILE A 165 -12.02 12.98 -0.87
CA ILE A 165 -13.42 12.87 -1.31
C ILE A 165 -14.29 13.97 -0.67
N ARG A 166 -14.15 14.21 0.63
CA ARG A 166 -14.90 15.28 1.32
C ARG A 166 -14.58 16.66 0.76
N ARG A 167 -13.31 16.94 0.46
CA ARG A 167 -12.90 18.21 -0.17
C ARG A 167 -13.49 18.36 -1.57
N GLU A 168 -13.49 17.29 -2.37
CA GLU A 168 -14.07 17.33 -3.71
C GLU A 168 -15.58 17.59 -3.66
N LEU A 169 -16.31 16.91 -2.77
CA LEU A 169 -17.74 17.14 -2.59
C LEU A 169 -18.03 18.56 -2.16
N ALA A 170 -17.30 19.10 -1.18
CA ALA A 170 -17.46 20.48 -0.73
C ALA A 170 -17.21 21.49 -1.86
N LEU A 171 -16.21 21.26 -2.72
CA LEU A 171 -15.95 22.12 -3.89
C LEU A 171 -17.07 22.05 -4.93
N ARG A 172 -17.66 20.88 -5.16
CA ARG A 172 -18.83 20.73 -6.05
C ARG A 172 -20.04 21.48 -5.50
N GLU A 173 -20.36 21.33 -4.20
CA GLU A 173 -21.47 22.05 -3.56
C GLU A 173 -21.29 23.58 -3.67
N LEU A 174 -20.07 24.09 -3.46
CA LEU A 174 -19.77 25.52 -3.65
C LEU A 174 -19.92 25.97 -5.09
N ALA A 175 -19.52 25.16 -6.06
CA ALA A 175 -19.69 25.46 -7.48
C ALA A 175 -21.18 25.52 -7.87
N ASP A 176 -21.96 24.57 -7.42
CA ASP A 176 -23.41 24.50 -7.67
C ASP A 176 -24.16 25.68 -7.03
N ALA A 177 -23.81 26.05 -5.79
CA ALA A 177 -24.38 27.21 -5.12
C ALA A 177 -24.07 28.53 -5.85
N ASN A 178 -22.86 28.67 -6.38
CA ASN A 178 -22.47 29.85 -7.18
C ASN A 178 -23.23 29.92 -8.52
N LEU A 179 -23.52 28.79 -9.15
CA LEU A 179 -24.31 28.74 -10.37
C LEU A 179 -25.77 29.15 -10.11
N GLN A 180 -26.39 28.61 -9.05
CA GLN A 180 -27.74 28.96 -8.65
C GLN A 180 -27.89 30.42 -8.24
N GLY A 181 -26.88 30.99 -7.54
CA GLY A 181 -26.85 32.41 -7.19
C GLY A 181 -26.84 33.35 -8.42
N ARG A 182 -26.11 32.92 -9.46
CA ARG A 182 -26.07 33.68 -10.73
C ARG A 182 -27.35 33.62 -11.53
N GLU A 183 -28.07 32.48 -11.50
CA GLU A 183 -29.35 32.34 -12.18
C GLU A 183 -30.49 33.10 -11.50
N SER A 184 -30.37 33.42 -10.21
CA SER A 184 -31.34 34.19 -9.44
C SER A 184 -31.16 35.70 -9.57
N GLU A 185 -30.04 36.17 -10.13
CA GLU A 185 -29.76 37.62 -10.37
C GLU A 185 -30.11 38.06 -11.80
N VAL A 186 -30.57 37.17 -12.67
CA VAL A 186 -31.03 37.45 -14.06
C VAL A 186 -32.54 37.41 -14.15
#